data_874a973af60bca1298268b79faac08fe
#
_entry.id   874a973af60bca1298268b79faac08fe
#
_cell.length_a   1.000
_cell.length_b   1.000
_cell.length_c   1.000
_cell.angle_alpha   90.00
_cell.angle_beta   90.00
_cell.angle_gamma   90.00
#
_symmetry.space_group_name_H-M   'P 1'
#
loop_
_entity.id
_entity.type
_entity.pdbx_description
1 polymer ?
#
loop_
_entity_poly.entity_id
_entity_poly.type
_entity_poly.pdbx_seq_one_letter_code
_entity_poly.pdbx_strand_id
1 'polypeptide(L)'
;MRALFRAAPVALALITATAFPARAQGAKVAYVQTSLLLEKAPGRAEAEAQFEKETGTYRDQIKRMSDSLDALVSGFQKRQAALTAATRDAQAKEIQGKQQEYQRRTAELEQKAQGRQNELVQPILDKVKAAIEEVRVEGGYAMIFNADQGSPIVAVDKSLNVTDKVLAKLGGTTASAPAAAPRPSSAAPAPSGVTRPTSNP
;
A
#
# COMPACT_ATOMS: atom_id res chain seq x y z
N MET A 1 -38.82 -90.50 17.03
CA MET A 1 -37.67 -91.04 16.29
C MET A 1 -36.95 -89.86 15.66
N ARG A 2 -35.69 -89.68 16.07
CA ARG A 2 -34.58 -88.91 15.50
C ARG A 2 -34.86 -87.52 14.99
N ALA A 3 -34.63 -86.53 15.87
CA ALA A 3 -34.42 -85.10 15.58
C ALA A 3 -33.00 -84.89 15.00
N LEU A 4 -32.89 -84.18 13.91
CA LEU A 4 -31.62 -83.70 13.38
C LEU A 4 -31.55 -82.16 13.58
N PHE A 5 -30.78 -81.76 14.58
CA PHE A 5 -30.39 -80.36 14.76
C PHE A 5 -29.39 -79.95 13.66
N ARG A 6 -29.76 -78.99 12.87
CA ARG A 6 -28.83 -78.25 11.98
C ARG A 6 -28.43 -76.95 12.64
N ALA A 7 -27.23 -76.92 13.10
CA ALA A 7 -26.59 -75.70 13.60
C ALA A 7 -26.12 -74.86 12.41
N ALA A 8 -26.57 -73.64 12.29
CA ALA A 8 -26.08 -72.64 11.33
C ALA A 8 -24.99 -71.80 12.04
N PRO A 9 -23.81 -71.62 11.44
CA PRO A 9 -22.81 -70.70 11.99
C PRO A 9 -23.16 -69.26 11.62
N VAL A 10 -23.37 -68.38 12.62
CA VAL A 10 -23.47 -66.95 12.49
C VAL A 10 -22.06 -66.41 12.25
N ALA A 11 -21.78 -65.99 11.02
CA ALA A 11 -20.55 -65.28 10.64
C ALA A 11 -20.67 -63.83 11.14
N LEU A 12 -19.99 -63.50 12.25
CA LEU A 12 -19.83 -62.13 12.76
C LEU A 12 -18.79 -61.41 11.88
N ALA A 13 -19.27 -60.61 10.90
CA ALA A 13 -18.38 -59.74 10.10
C ALA A 13 -17.92 -58.56 10.96
N LEU A 14 -16.67 -58.55 11.42
CA LEU A 14 -16.00 -57.40 12.02
C LEU A 14 -15.75 -56.34 10.95
N ILE A 15 -16.58 -55.32 10.88
CA ILE A 15 -16.30 -54.10 10.09
C ILE A 15 -15.26 -53.28 10.84
N THR A 16 -13.99 -53.45 10.50
CA THR A 16 -12.92 -52.55 10.91
C THR A 16 -13.05 -51.23 10.21
N ALA A 17 -13.71 -50.27 10.85
CA ALA A 17 -13.73 -48.88 10.42
C ALA A 17 -12.31 -48.32 10.52
N THR A 18 -11.58 -48.26 9.38
CA THR A 18 -10.32 -47.56 9.29
C THR A 18 -10.62 -46.05 9.35
N ALA A 19 -10.53 -45.50 10.56
CA ALA A 19 -10.56 -44.08 10.81
C ALA A 19 -9.31 -43.47 10.14
N PHE A 20 -9.45 -42.97 8.92
CA PHE A 20 -8.45 -42.11 8.32
C PHE A 20 -8.36 -40.84 9.18
N PRO A 21 -7.20 -40.49 9.74
CA PRO A 21 -7.06 -39.20 10.42
C PRO A 21 -7.27 -38.13 9.38
N ALA A 22 -8.41 -37.46 9.40
CA ALA A 22 -8.65 -36.24 8.67
C ALA A 22 -7.63 -35.22 9.20
N ARG A 23 -6.47 -35.12 8.57
CA ARG A 23 -5.56 -34.01 8.81
C ARG A 23 -6.32 -32.77 8.42
N ALA A 24 -6.80 -32.03 9.41
CA ALA A 24 -7.25 -30.67 9.23
C ALA A 24 -6.01 -29.89 8.76
N GLN A 25 -5.82 -29.78 7.45
CA GLN A 25 -4.81 -28.89 6.90
C GLN A 25 -5.25 -27.49 7.29
N GLY A 26 -4.57 -26.91 8.28
CA GLY A 26 -4.81 -25.53 8.67
C GLY A 26 -4.80 -24.64 7.43
N ALA A 27 -5.73 -23.70 7.35
CA ALA A 27 -5.82 -22.76 6.22
C ALA A 27 -4.48 -22.06 6.04
N LYS A 28 -3.84 -22.24 4.87
CA LYS A 28 -2.59 -21.58 4.54
C LYS A 28 -2.85 -20.09 4.39
N VAL A 29 -2.13 -19.27 5.14
CA VAL A 29 -2.25 -17.82 5.11
C VAL A 29 -0.93 -17.18 4.70
N ALA A 30 -0.99 -15.96 4.19
CA ALA A 30 0.17 -15.15 3.86
C ALA A 30 -0.10 -13.68 4.16
N TYR A 31 0.92 -12.85 4.01
CA TYR A 31 0.75 -11.40 4.07
C TYR A 31 1.55 -10.68 3.00
N VAL A 32 1.13 -9.45 2.69
CA VAL A 32 1.80 -8.51 1.79
C VAL A 32 1.93 -7.14 2.45
N GLN A 33 2.88 -6.35 1.97
CA GLN A 33 3.00 -4.93 2.26
C GLN A 33 2.46 -4.15 1.06
N THR A 34 1.19 -3.75 1.12
CA THR A 34 0.49 -3.09 0.01
C THR A 34 1.10 -1.74 -0.33
N SER A 35 1.58 -0.99 0.66
CA SER A 35 2.30 0.27 0.45
C SER A 35 3.54 0.08 -0.44
N LEU A 36 4.34 -0.96 -0.18
CA LEU A 36 5.51 -1.30 -0.98
C LEU A 36 5.13 -1.76 -2.39
N LEU A 37 4.04 -2.53 -2.52
CA LEU A 37 3.52 -2.93 -3.83
C LEU A 37 3.12 -1.73 -4.67
N LEU A 38 2.40 -0.76 -4.08
CA LEU A 38 1.98 0.46 -4.77
C LEU A 38 3.16 1.36 -5.12
N GLU A 39 4.14 1.48 -4.24
CA GLU A 39 5.36 2.26 -4.50
C GLU A 39 6.14 1.73 -5.70
N LYS A 40 6.24 0.41 -5.83
CA LYS A 40 7.01 -0.26 -6.88
C LYS A 40 6.17 -0.72 -8.07
N ALA A 41 4.87 -0.44 -8.07
CA ALA A 41 3.98 -0.85 -9.15
C ALA A 41 4.33 -0.19 -10.48
N PRO A 42 4.33 -0.94 -11.60
CA PRO A 42 4.52 -0.36 -12.92
C PRO A 42 3.44 0.67 -13.25
N GLY A 43 3.86 1.81 -13.80
CA GLY A 43 2.97 2.94 -14.12
C GLY A 43 2.81 3.95 -12.99
N ARG A 44 3.40 3.70 -11.81
CA ARG A 44 3.33 4.63 -10.68
C ARG A 44 4.04 5.94 -10.96
N ALA A 45 5.28 5.87 -11.46
CA ALA A 45 6.08 7.05 -11.76
C ALA A 45 5.44 7.91 -12.85
N GLU A 46 4.88 7.27 -13.87
CA GLU A 46 4.18 7.94 -14.96
C GLU A 46 2.90 8.62 -14.46
N ALA A 47 2.13 7.93 -13.61
CA ALA A 47 0.93 8.48 -13.01
C ALA A 47 1.24 9.71 -12.12
N GLU A 48 2.30 9.65 -11.32
CA GLU A 48 2.76 10.78 -10.51
C GLU A 48 3.22 11.96 -11.36
N ALA A 49 4.04 11.71 -12.38
CA ALA A 49 4.51 12.78 -13.29
C ALA A 49 3.35 13.44 -14.02
N GLN A 50 2.36 12.66 -14.47
CA GLN A 50 1.18 13.18 -15.11
C GLN A 50 0.31 13.99 -14.14
N PHE A 51 0.09 13.50 -12.93
CA PHE A 51 -0.65 14.21 -11.89
C PHE A 51 0.03 15.54 -11.52
N GLU A 52 1.35 15.53 -11.33
CA GLU A 52 2.10 16.74 -11.01
C GLU A 52 2.02 17.79 -12.13
N LYS A 53 2.16 17.37 -13.38
CA LYS A 53 2.02 18.25 -14.55
C LYS A 53 0.63 18.90 -14.60
N GLU A 54 -0.42 18.12 -14.42
CA GLU A 54 -1.80 18.61 -14.49
C GLU A 54 -2.14 19.54 -13.32
N THR A 55 -1.78 19.13 -12.09
CA THR A 55 -1.99 19.96 -10.90
C THR A 55 -1.11 21.22 -10.88
N GLY A 56 0.05 21.19 -11.51
CA GLY A 56 0.88 22.36 -11.76
C GLY A 56 0.10 23.40 -12.54
N THR A 57 -0.58 23.01 -13.63
CA THR A 57 -1.41 23.95 -14.42
C THR A 57 -2.58 24.52 -13.62
N TYR A 58 -3.17 23.73 -12.71
CA TYR A 58 -4.25 24.21 -11.83
C TYR A 58 -3.74 25.26 -10.84
N ARG A 59 -2.60 24.99 -10.20
CA ARG A 59 -1.94 25.96 -9.31
C ARG A 59 -1.61 27.28 -10.00
N ASP A 60 -1.08 27.21 -11.22
CA ASP A 60 -0.78 28.40 -12.01
C ASP A 60 -2.04 29.20 -12.38
N GLN A 61 -3.15 28.50 -12.64
CA GLN A 61 -4.42 29.15 -12.91
C GLN A 61 -4.95 29.88 -11.68
N ILE A 62 -4.95 29.23 -10.51
CA ILE A 62 -5.35 29.82 -9.23
C ILE A 62 -4.48 31.03 -8.92
N LYS A 63 -3.16 30.89 -9.09
CA LYS A 63 -2.22 31.99 -8.85
C LYS A 63 -2.51 33.20 -9.72
N ARG A 64 -2.70 33.03 -11.02
CA ARG A 64 -3.05 34.13 -11.93
C ARG A 64 -4.35 34.84 -11.53
N MET A 65 -5.34 34.08 -11.08
CA MET A 65 -6.61 34.66 -10.61
C MET A 65 -6.43 35.44 -9.31
N SER A 66 -5.64 34.92 -8.37
CA SER A 66 -5.27 35.62 -7.13
C SER A 66 -4.52 36.92 -7.41
N ASP A 67 -3.45 36.85 -8.23
CA ASP A 67 -2.65 38.02 -8.60
C ASP A 67 -3.53 39.13 -9.29
N SER A 68 -4.46 38.71 -10.14
CA SER A 68 -5.40 39.63 -10.80
C SER A 68 -6.37 40.28 -9.80
N LEU A 69 -6.89 39.49 -8.85
CA LEU A 69 -7.78 39.99 -7.80
C LEU A 69 -7.05 40.97 -6.87
N ASP A 70 -5.84 40.66 -6.45
CA ASP A 70 -5.00 41.51 -5.59
C ASP A 70 -4.68 42.84 -6.32
N ALA A 71 -4.40 42.79 -7.62
CA ALA A 71 -4.19 44.02 -8.43
C ALA A 71 -5.46 44.88 -8.51
N LEU A 72 -6.63 44.29 -8.70
CA LEU A 72 -7.91 44.98 -8.71
C LEU A 72 -8.22 45.64 -7.36
N VAL A 73 -8.07 44.90 -6.25
CA VAL A 73 -8.29 45.40 -4.91
C VAL A 73 -7.33 46.55 -4.58
N SER A 74 -6.03 46.35 -4.81
CA SER A 74 -5.01 47.39 -4.60
C SER A 74 -5.25 48.63 -5.42
N GLY A 75 -5.61 48.45 -6.70
CA GLY A 75 -5.95 49.57 -7.62
C GLY A 75 -7.19 50.33 -7.18
N PHE A 76 -8.20 49.63 -6.69
CA PHE A 76 -9.41 50.24 -6.14
C PHE A 76 -9.08 51.04 -4.88
N GLN A 77 -8.37 50.48 -3.92
CA GLN A 77 -7.99 51.15 -2.67
C GLN A 77 -7.23 52.45 -2.91
N LYS A 78 -6.30 52.47 -3.85
CA LYS A 78 -5.51 53.65 -4.18
C LYS A 78 -6.34 54.79 -4.81
N ARG A 79 -7.43 54.47 -5.54
CA ARG A 79 -8.20 55.43 -6.31
C ARG A 79 -9.58 55.74 -5.72
N GLN A 80 -10.07 54.99 -4.74
CA GLN A 80 -11.44 55.06 -4.26
C GLN A 80 -11.87 56.50 -3.81
N ALA A 81 -10.92 57.26 -3.24
CA ALA A 81 -11.20 58.65 -2.81
C ALA A 81 -11.47 59.61 -3.95
N ALA A 82 -10.90 59.35 -5.15
CA ALA A 82 -11.07 60.17 -6.36
C ALA A 82 -12.23 59.70 -7.27
N LEU A 83 -12.85 58.54 -6.94
CA LEU A 83 -13.93 57.96 -7.75
C LEU A 83 -15.28 58.59 -7.37
N THR A 84 -16.18 58.73 -8.38
CA THR A 84 -17.60 59.03 -8.11
C THR A 84 -18.26 57.86 -7.35
N ALA A 85 -19.37 58.12 -6.67
CA ALA A 85 -20.12 57.08 -5.93
C ALA A 85 -20.51 55.92 -6.87
N ALA A 86 -21.05 56.22 -8.08
CA ALA A 86 -21.47 55.21 -9.03
C ALA A 86 -20.30 54.33 -9.51
N THR A 87 -19.13 54.95 -9.79
CA THR A 87 -17.94 54.18 -10.22
C THR A 87 -17.36 53.32 -9.09
N ARG A 88 -17.41 53.85 -7.88
CA ARG A 88 -16.96 53.09 -6.66
C ARG A 88 -17.82 51.86 -6.46
N ASP A 89 -19.15 51.98 -6.52
CA ASP A 89 -20.09 50.86 -6.37
C ASP A 89 -19.93 49.83 -7.49
N ALA A 90 -19.71 50.28 -8.74
CA ALA A 90 -19.46 49.38 -9.86
C ALA A 90 -18.18 48.57 -9.65
N GLN A 91 -17.05 49.19 -9.26
CA GLN A 91 -15.80 48.53 -9.02
C GLN A 91 -15.87 47.59 -7.81
N ALA A 92 -16.59 47.99 -6.74
CA ALA A 92 -16.80 47.11 -5.59
C ALA A 92 -17.57 45.84 -5.98
N LYS A 93 -18.60 45.95 -6.81
CA LYS A 93 -19.33 44.78 -7.34
C LYS A 93 -18.47 43.90 -8.24
N GLU A 94 -17.61 44.48 -9.04
CA GLU A 94 -16.65 43.76 -9.89
C GLU A 94 -15.70 42.95 -9.05
N ILE A 95 -15.08 43.55 -8.01
CA ILE A 95 -14.19 42.86 -7.06
C ILE A 95 -14.91 41.71 -6.36
N GLN A 96 -16.14 41.94 -5.87
CA GLN A 96 -16.95 40.91 -5.25
C GLN A 96 -17.25 39.77 -6.23
N GLY A 97 -17.58 40.07 -7.48
CA GLY A 97 -17.80 39.05 -8.52
C GLY A 97 -16.54 38.21 -8.77
N LYS A 98 -15.37 38.89 -8.87
CA LYS A 98 -14.08 38.23 -9.04
C LYS A 98 -13.68 37.36 -7.84
N GLN A 99 -14.00 37.79 -6.61
CA GLN A 99 -13.80 36.98 -5.41
C GLN A 99 -14.64 35.70 -5.45
N GLN A 100 -15.91 35.79 -5.82
CA GLN A 100 -16.78 34.63 -5.96
C GLN A 100 -16.31 33.67 -7.07
N GLU A 101 -15.87 34.23 -8.21
CA GLU A 101 -15.30 33.47 -9.31
C GLU A 101 -14.05 32.71 -8.88
N TYR A 102 -13.14 33.37 -8.16
CA TYR A 102 -11.93 32.77 -7.58
C TYR A 102 -12.26 31.61 -6.67
N GLN A 103 -13.17 31.81 -5.71
CA GLN A 103 -13.58 30.75 -4.76
C GLN A 103 -14.19 29.54 -5.49
N ARG A 104 -15.11 29.80 -6.43
CA ARG A 104 -15.73 28.72 -7.21
C ARG A 104 -14.70 27.96 -8.03
N ARG A 105 -13.80 28.69 -8.69
CA ARG A 105 -12.80 28.08 -9.58
C ARG A 105 -11.77 27.28 -8.79
N THR A 106 -11.37 27.74 -7.61
CA THR A 106 -10.50 26.98 -6.71
C THR A 106 -11.13 25.66 -6.31
N ALA A 107 -12.39 25.70 -5.86
CA ALA A 107 -13.11 24.48 -5.49
C ALA A 107 -13.27 23.49 -6.68
N GLU A 108 -13.58 24.01 -7.88
CA GLU A 108 -13.65 23.19 -9.10
C GLU A 108 -12.32 22.52 -9.44
N LEU A 109 -11.21 23.26 -9.32
CA LEU A 109 -9.88 22.72 -9.63
C LEU A 109 -9.39 21.71 -8.58
N GLU A 110 -9.71 21.95 -7.31
CA GLU A 110 -9.45 20.97 -6.24
C GLU A 110 -10.22 19.66 -6.47
N GLN A 111 -11.50 19.76 -6.81
CA GLN A 111 -12.31 18.59 -7.14
C GLN A 111 -11.77 17.83 -8.37
N LYS A 112 -11.36 18.58 -9.41
CA LYS A 112 -10.71 17.99 -10.58
C LYS A 112 -9.41 17.28 -10.23
N ALA A 113 -8.57 17.88 -9.38
CA ALA A 113 -7.33 17.25 -8.95
C ALA A 113 -7.61 15.94 -8.23
N GLN A 114 -8.60 15.91 -7.33
CA GLN A 114 -9.00 14.70 -6.60
C GLN A 114 -9.55 13.62 -7.54
N GLY A 115 -10.42 13.98 -8.47
CA GLY A 115 -10.92 13.06 -9.51
C GLY A 115 -9.78 12.48 -10.33
N ARG A 116 -8.85 13.33 -10.76
CA ARG A 116 -7.70 12.92 -11.56
C ARG A 116 -6.74 12.00 -10.83
N GLN A 117 -6.49 12.26 -9.55
CA GLN A 117 -5.71 11.36 -8.70
C GLN A 117 -6.32 9.96 -8.67
N ASN A 118 -7.63 9.87 -8.44
CA ASN A 118 -8.33 8.60 -8.43
C ASN A 118 -8.25 7.87 -9.79
N GLU A 119 -8.46 8.59 -10.90
CA GLU A 119 -8.36 8.02 -12.25
C GLU A 119 -6.98 7.45 -12.57
N LEU A 120 -5.92 8.13 -12.13
CA LEU A 120 -4.54 7.69 -12.37
C LEU A 120 -4.12 6.53 -11.46
N VAL A 121 -4.60 6.52 -10.22
CA VAL A 121 -4.23 5.50 -9.23
C VAL A 121 -5.07 4.22 -9.38
N GLN A 122 -6.34 4.32 -9.78
CA GLN A 122 -7.25 3.18 -9.84
C GLN A 122 -6.72 2.01 -10.69
N PRO A 123 -6.20 2.23 -11.92
CA PRO A 123 -5.67 1.12 -12.72
C PRO A 123 -4.45 0.45 -12.08
N ILE A 124 -3.66 1.18 -11.29
CA ILE A 124 -2.52 0.63 -10.54
C ILE A 124 -3.03 -0.27 -9.41
N LEU A 125 -4.02 0.21 -8.65
CA LEU A 125 -4.67 -0.57 -7.59
C LEU A 125 -5.27 -1.87 -8.15
N ASP A 126 -5.91 -1.82 -9.30
CA ASP A 126 -6.54 -2.99 -9.91
C ASP A 126 -5.50 -4.01 -10.36
N LYS A 127 -4.37 -3.57 -10.93
CA LYS A 127 -3.23 -4.45 -11.25
C LYS A 127 -2.64 -5.10 -10.00
N VAL A 128 -2.46 -4.32 -8.92
CA VAL A 128 -1.94 -4.84 -7.66
C VAL A 128 -2.89 -5.88 -7.07
N LYS A 129 -4.19 -5.61 -7.05
CA LYS A 129 -5.20 -6.58 -6.58
C LYS A 129 -5.20 -7.86 -7.41
N ALA A 130 -5.13 -7.76 -8.73
CA ALA A 130 -5.06 -8.91 -9.63
C ALA A 130 -3.81 -9.77 -9.35
N ALA A 131 -2.64 -9.14 -9.20
CA ALA A 131 -1.41 -9.85 -8.89
C ALA A 131 -1.43 -10.52 -7.51
N ILE A 132 -2.04 -9.90 -6.49
CA ILE A 132 -2.24 -10.50 -5.17
C ILE A 132 -3.14 -11.74 -5.29
N GLU A 133 -4.24 -11.65 -6.07
CA GLU A 133 -5.15 -12.77 -6.26
C GLU A 133 -4.50 -13.92 -7.01
N GLU A 134 -3.70 -13.65 -8.05
CA GLU A 134 -2.90 -14.68 -8.74
C GLU A 134 -1.98 -15.41 -7.76
N VAL A 135 -1.22 -14.67 -6.94
CA VAL A 135 -0.32 -15.25 -5.93
C VAL A 135 -1.11 -16.05 -4.88
N ARG A 136 -2.31 -15.57 -4.50
CA ARG A 136 -3.19 -16.28 -3.58
C ARG A 136 -3.58 -17.64 -4.13
N VAL A 137 -4.04 -17.68 -5.37
CA VAL A 137 -4.49 -18.92 -6.03
C VAL A 137 -3.33 -19.86 -6.27
N GLU A 138 -2.24 -19.41 -6.88
CA GLU A 138 -1.05 -20.22 -7.17
C GLU A 138 -0.40 -20.77 -5.90
N GLY A 139 -0.38 -19.98 -4.84
CA GLY A 139 0.20 -20.39 -3.56
C GLY A 139 -0.72 -21.26 -2.71
N GLY A 140 -1.98 -21.47 -3.10
CA GLY A 140 -2.98 -22.19 -2.33
C GLY A 140 -3.28 -21.50 -0.99
N TYR A 141 -3.17 -20.17 -0.93
CA TYR A 141 -3.49 -19.42 0.26
C TYR A 141 -5.00 -19.22 0.40
N ALA A 142 -5.54 -19.50 1.57
CA ALA A 142 -6.93 -19.21 1.88
C ALA A 142 -7.17 -17.70 1.98
N MET A 143 -6.19 -16.98 2.56
CA MET A 143 -6.23 -15.53 2.75
C MET A 143 -4.83 -14.92 2.64
N ILE A 144 -4.77 -13.68 2.14
CA ILE A 144 -3.59 -12.83 2.18
C ILE A 144 -3.98 -11.56 2.92
N PHE A 145 -3.22 -11.25 3.98
CA PHE A 145 -3.45 -10.07 4.83
C PHE A 145 -2.56 -8.92 4.38
N ASN A 146 -3.01 -7.69 4.63
CA ASN A 146 -2.15 -6.53 4.54
C ASN A 146 -1.42 -6.34 5.89
N ALA A 147 -0.09 -6.23 5.87
CA ALA A 147 0.76 -6.02 7.04
C ALA A 147 1.51 -4.68 6.97
N ASP A 148 0.90 -3.64 6.42
CA ASP A 148 1.43 -2.27 6.46
C ASP A 148 1.35 -1.67 7.88
N GLN A 149 2.04 -0.56 8.09
CA GLN A 149 1.90 0.22 9.32
C GLN A 149 0.44 0.65 9.51
N GLY A 150 -0.07 0.44 10.74
CA GLY A 150 -1.49 0.67 11.05
C GLY A 150 -2.41 -0.51 10.78
N SER A 151 -1.90 -1.61 10.24
CA SER A 151 -2.61 -2.89 10.18
C SER A 151 -2.84 -3.44 11.60
N PRO A 152 -3.93 -4.18 11.84
CA PRO A 152 -4.16 -4.86 13.12
C PRO A 152 -3.19 -6.02 13.38
N ILE A 153 -2.31 -6.34 12.43
CA ILE A 153 -1.31 -7.42 12.56
C ILE A 153 -0.11 -6.88 13.35
N VAL A 154 0.05 -7.36 14.57
CA VAL A 154 1.11 -6.93 15.50
C VAL A 154 2.42 -7.69 15.27
N ALA A 155 2.33 -8.99 14.97
CA ALA A 155 3.47 -9.85 14.72
C ALA A 155 3.10 -10.95 13.72
N VAL A 156 4.02 -11.28 12.83
CA VAL A 156 3.83 -12.32 11.81
C VAL A 156 5.18 -12.92 11.44
N ASP A 157 5.20 -14.19 11.08
CA ASP A 157 6.39 -14.88 10.61
C ASP A 157 6.79 -14.33 9.23
N LYS A 158 8.06 -13.94 9.09
CA LYS A 158 8.61 -13.40 7.82
C LYS A 158 8.52 -14.37 6.66
N SER A 159 8.49 -15.67 6.93
CA SER A 159 8.34 -16.70 5.88
C SER A 159 6.97 -16.67 5.19
N LEU A 160 5.97 -16.03 5.80
CA LEU A 160 4.63 -15.83 5.24
C LEU A 160 4.53 -14.59 4.34
N ASN A 161 5.61 -13.82 4.21
CA ASN A 161 5.67 -12.66 3.32
C ASN A 161 5.68 -13.10 1.86
N VAL A 162 4.71 -12.66 1.09
CA VAL A 162 4.61 -12.92 -0.35
C VAL A 162 4.72 -11.65 -1.20
N THR A 163 5.14 -10.55 -0.61
CA THR A 163 5.28 -9.24 -1.29
C THR A 163 6.15 -9.35 -2.55
N ASP A 164 7.33 -10.01 -2.45
CA ASP A 164 8.24 -10.16 -3.58
C ASP A 164 7.64 -11.01 -4.71
N LYS A 165 6.81 -12.01 -4.37
CA LYS A 165 6.10 -12.80 -5.37
C LYS A 165 5.07 -11.97 -6.13
N VAL A 166 4.36 -11.10 -5.41
CA VAL A 166 3.40 -10.17 -6.03
C VAL A 166 4.14 -9.14 -6.91
N LEU A 167 5.28 -8.60 -6.45
CA LEU A 167 6.11 -7.70 -7.26
C LEU A 167 6.61 -8.36 -8.54
N ALA A 168 7.03 -9.62 -8.47
CA ALA A 168 7.44 -10.37 -9.66
C ALA A 168 6.28 -10.53 -10.67
N LYS A 169 5.05 -10.77 -10.19
CA LYS A 169 3.84 -10.82 -11.04
C LYS A 169 3.49 -9.48 -11.67
N LEU A 170 3.71 -8.39 -10.95
CA LEU A 170 3.51 -7.03 -11.48
C LEU A 170 4.55 -6.63 -12.53
N GLY A 171 5.60 -7.43 -12.75
CA GLY A 171 6.72 -7.06 -13.61
C GLY A 171 7.65 -6.02 -12.96
N GLY A 172 7.51 -5.83 -11.65
CA GLY A 172 8.41 -4.98 -10.87
C GLY A 172 9.76 -5.65 -10.66
N THR A 173 10.83 -4.87 -10.68
CA THR A 173 12.15 -5.34 -10.25
C THR A 173 12.07 -5.72 -8.77
N THR A 174 12.18 -6.99 -8.47
CA THR A 174 12.41 -7.45 -7.11
C THR A 174 13.72 -6.84 -6.66
N ALA A 175 13.67 -5.89 -5.73
CA ALA A 175 14.85 -5.54 -4.97
C ALA A 175 15.16 -6.77 -4.10
N SER A 176 15.99 -7.65 -4.65
CA SER A 176 16.57 -8.74 -3.88
C SER A 176 17.22 -8.10 -2.66
N ALA A 177 16.59 -8.29 -1.50
CA ALA A 177 17.30 -8.05 -0.25
C ALA A 177 18.55 -8.94 -0.32
N PRO A 178 19.75 -8.40 -0.12
CA PRO A 178 20.94 -9.23 -0.14
C PRO A 178 20.72 -10.32 0.90
N ALA A 179 20.72 -11.58 0.41
CA ALA A 179 20.76 -12.74 1.27
C ALA A 179 21.92 -12.49 2.24
N ALA A 180 21.61 -12.41 3.53
CA ALA A 180 22.61 -12.26 4.56
C ALA A 180 23.61 -13.39 4.37
N ALA A 181 24.78 -13.04 3.86
CA ALA A 181 25.89 -13.99 3.74
C ALA A 181 26.10 -14.63 5.12
N PRO A 182 26.30 -15.95 5.19
CA PRO A 182 26.58 -16.59 6.45
C PRO A 182 27.84 -15.94 7.04
N ARG A 183 27.70 -15.31 8.20
CA ARG A 183 28.83 -14.77 8.94
C ARG A 183 29.75 -15.92 9.25
N PRO A 184 31.06 -15.86 8.88
CA PRO A 184 31.98 -16.87 9.31
C PRO A 184 32.00 -16.88 10.85
N SER A 185 31.73 -18.04 11.42
CA SER A 185 31.85 -18.28 12.84
C SER A 185 33.26 -17.89 13.27
N SER A 186 33.39 -16.79 14.01
CA SER A 186 34.63 -16.37 14.64
C SER A 186 35.03 -17.45 15.65
N ALA A 187 36.03 -18.24 15.28
CA ALA A 187 36.69 -19.16 16.22
C ALA A 187 37.24 -18.33 17.38
N ALA A 188 36.92 -18.75 18.60
CA ALA A 188 37.43 -18.16 19.79
C ALA A 188 38.98 -18.27 19.82
N PRO A 189 39.71 -17.23 20.22
CA PRO A 189 41.16 -17.34 20.43
C PRO A 189 41.44 -18.12 21.70
N ALA A 190 42.32 -19.09 21.59
CA ALA A 190 42.85 -19.84 22.73
C ALA A 190 43.60 -18.91 23.71
N PRO A 191 43.61 -19.18 25.01
CA PRO A 191 44.31 -18.36 25.99
C PRO A 191 45.81 -18.56 25.88
N SER A 192 46.55 -17.54 25.46
CA SER A 192 48.00 -17.51 25.51
C SER A 192 48.47 -17.37 26.96
N GLY A 193 49.39 -18.26 27.33
CA GLY A 193 49.98 -18.36 28.65
C GLY A 193 50.66 -17.09 29.17
N VAL A 194 50.39 -16.85 30.43
CA VAL A 194 51.05 -15.81 31.24
C VAL A 194 52.47 -16.22 31.53
N THR A 195 53.46 -15.53 30.94
CA THR A 195 54.84 -15.56 31.44
C THR A 195 55.08 -14.30 32.27
N ARG A 196 55.33 -14.52 33.53
CA ARG A 196 55.64 -13.53 34.57
C ARG A 196 57.13 -13.12 34.45
N PRO A 197 57.49 -11.84 34.36
CA PRO A 197 58.87 -11.45 34.56
C PRO A 197 59.17 -11.35 36.05
N THR A 198 60.18 -12.02 36.48
CA THR A 198 60.81 -11.87 37.79
C THR A 198 61.62 -10.58 37.85
N SER A 199 61.31 -9.76 38.86
CA SER A 199 62.12 -8.63 39.28
C SER A 199 63.30 -9.11 40.12
N ASN A 200 64.49 -8.56 39.94
CA ASN A 200 65.31 -8.05 41.03
C ASN A 200 66.78 -7.87 40.56
N PRO A 201 67.58 -7.07 41.24
CA PRO A 201 67.42 -6.14 42.34
C PRO A 201 67.55 -4.68 41.96
#